data_329a7a9ca6f3b9206605950a59ebcdd0
#
_entry.id   329a7a9ca6f3b9206605950a59ebcdd0
#
_cell.length_a   1.000
_cell.length_b   1.000
_cell.length_c   1.000
_cell.angle_alpha   90.00
_cell.angle_beta   90.00
_cell.angle_gamma   90.00
#
_symmetry.space_group_name_H-M   'P 1'
#
loop_
_entity.id
_entity.type
_entity.pdbx_description
1 polymer ?
#
loop_
_entity_poly.entity_id
_entity_poly.type
_entity_poly.pdbx_seq_one_letter_code
_entity_poly.pdbx_strand_id
1 'polypeptide(L)'
;MVFSPKVGVELPSDAEVNRRMACRLGLKEQPWSALLADPALLASCTILVDALLGTGFHGAVTGEMAAVINTINAAAPPVVAVDLPSGVEADTGRVRGPAVRAKLTVTFGLPKVGLMVYPGREYAGEVIVDTIGLPPPLLEKTAGSYYTMDHKELLPLLPKRHPEAHKGSQGHLLVVGGASGMTGAPVLAGLAGLRSGAGLVTLGLRAGLAIPEKPLELLVKPWPELNWEAY
;
A
#
# COMPACT_ATOMS: atom_id res chain seq x y z
N MET A 1 7.16 -29.43 -4.38
CA MET A 1 6.08 -30.06 -3.58
C MET A 1 4.92 -29.09 -3.55
N VAL A 2 3.69 -29.57 -3.58
CA VAL A 2 2.47 -28.74 -3.49
C VAL A 2 1.64 -29.25 -2.31
N PHE A 3 1.16 -28.35 -1.47
CA PHE A 3 0.26 -28.69 -0.37
C PHE A 3 -1.15 -28.14 -0.68
N SER A 4 -2.16 -29.00 -0.57
CA SER A 4 -3.55 -28.67 -0.85
C SER A 4 -4.46 -29.08 0.31
N PRO A 5 -5.67 -28.49 0.46
CA PRO A 5 -6.57 -28.84 1.56
C PRO A 5 -7.01 -30.30 1.52
N LYS A 6 -7.20 -30.83 0.32
CA LYS A 6 -7.58 -32.25 0.13
C LYS A 6 -6.97 -32.76 -1.16
N VAL A 7 -6.22 -33.88 -1.06
CA VAL A 7 -5.67 -34.57 -2.22
C VAL A 7 -6.78 -35.38 -2.87
N GLY A 8 -6.87 -35.35 -4.21
CA GLY A 8 -7.83 -36.16 -4.97
C GLY A 8 -9.27 -35.68 -5.00
N VAL A 9 -9.54 -34.43 -4.57
CA VAL A 9 -10.86 -33.81 -4.72
C VAL A 9 -11.03 -33.26 -6.15
N GLU A 10 -12.22 -33.42 -6.71
CA GLU A 10 -12.57 -32.79 -7.99
C GLU A 10 -12.47 -31.29 -7.89
N LEU A 11 -11.63 -30.68 -8.73
CA LEU A 11 -11.44 -29.25 -8.85
C LEU A 11 -12.26 -28.70 -10.02
N PRO A 12 -12.51 -27.38 -10.09
CA PRO A 12 -13.01 -26.75 -11.31
C PRO A 12 -12.17 -27.15 -12.53
N SER A 13 -12.77 -27.25 -13.71
CA SER A 13 -12.16 -27.83 -14.92
C SER A 13 -10.73 -27.35 -15.21
N ASP A 14 -10.50 -26.05 -15.12
CA ASP A 14 -9.19 -25.45 -15.42
C ASP A 14 -8.16 -25.74 -14.32
N ALA A 15 -8.56 -25.73 -13.06
CA ALA A 15 -7.71 -26.08 -11.93
C ALA A 15 -7.32 -27.56 -11.99
N GLU A 16 -8.25 -28.46 -12.37
CA GLU A 16 -7.97 -29.88 -12.52
C GLU A 16 -7.00 -30.16 -13.67
N VAL A 17 -7.14 -29.46 -14.81
CA VAL A 17 -6.20 -29.57 -15.93
C VAL A 17 -4.79 -29.21 -15.45
N ASN A 18 -4.64 -28.05 -14.77
CA ASN A 18 -3.34 -27.60 -14.27
C ASN A 18 -2.78 -28.55 -13.20
N ARG A 19 -3.61 -29.08 -12.30
CA ARG A 19 -3.20 -30.09 -11.31
C ARG A 19 -2.64 -31.33 -11.98
N ARG A 20 -3.35 -31.86 -12.99
CA ARG A 20 -2.89 -33.02 -13.76
C ARG A 20 -1.57 -32.76 -14.48
N MET A 21 -1.41 -31.62 -15.04
CA MET A 21 -0.15 -31.20 -15.68
C MET A 21 0.99 -31.16 -14.66
N ALA A 22 0.78 -30.53 -13.50
CA ALA A 22 1.75 -30.48 -12.42
C ALA A 22 2.18 -31.87 -11.95
N CYS A 23 1.20 -32.79 -11.75
CA CYS A 23 1.49 -34.18 -11.38
C CYS A 23 2.29 -34.91 -12.47
N ARG A 24 1.97 -34.69 -13.77
CA ARG A 24 2.72 -35.29 -14.90
C ARG A 24 4.17 -34.77 -14.97
N LEU A 25 4.42 -33.54 -14.50
CA LEU A 25 5.76 -32.98 -14.37
C LEU A 25 6.52 -33.48 -13.13
N GLY A 26 5.93 -34.41 -12.38
CA GLY A 26 6.55 -35.03 -11.20
C GLY A 26 6.39 -34.23 -9.92
N LEU A 27 5.56 -33.18 -9.89
CA LEU A 27 5.24 -32.48 -8.65
C LEU A 27 4.41 -33.38 -7.74
N LYS A 28 4.85 -33.50 -6.49
CA LYS A 28 4.15 -34.29 -5.47
C LYS A 28 3.14 -33.41 -4.76
N GLU A 29 1.88 -33.81 -4.78
CA GLU A 29 0.80 -33.19 -4.01
C GLU A 29 0.68 -33.88 -2.64
N GLN A 30 0.52 -33.09 -1.59
CA GLN A 30 0.31 -33.57 -0.23
C GLN A 30 -0.83 -32.79 0.45
N PRO A 31 -1.57 -33.41 1.37
CA PRO A 31 -2.60 -32.69 2.14
C PRO A 31 -1.97 -31.76 3.16
N TRP A 32 -2.70 -30.70 3.55
CA TRP A 32 -2.27 -29.80 4.62
C TRP A 32 -1.99 -30.52 5.94
N SER A 33 -2.69 -31.59 6.24
CA SER A 33 -2.44 -32.40 7.43
C SER A 33 -1.02 -32.95 7.50
N ALA A 34 -0.40 -33.27 6.35
CA ALA A 34 1.00 -33.68 6.31
C ALA A 34 1.95 -32.53 6.65
N LEU A 35 1.66 -31.30 6.15
CA LEU A 35 2.40 -30.13 6.51
C LEU A 35 2.28 -29.78 8.00
N LEU A 36 1.07 -29.87 8.55
CA LEU A 36 0.80 -29.59 9.96
C LEU A 36 1.43 -30.62 10.90
N ALA A 37 1.54 -31.88 10.44
CA ALA A 37 2.21 -32.94 11.19
C ALA A 37 3.74 -32.80 11.19
N ASP A 38 4.31 -32.31 10.09
CA ASP A 38 5.76 -32.07 9.95
C ASP A 38 6.07 -30.69 9.32
N PRO A 39 6.05 -29.64 10.10
CA PRO A 39 6.40 -28.29 9.61
C PRO A 39 7.85 -28.17 9.09
N ALA A 40 8.74 -29.09 9.48
CA ALA A 40 10.13 -29.09 9.03
C ALA A 40 10.27 -29.34 7.52
N LEU A 41 9.24 -29.85 6.86
CA LEU A 41 9.17 -29.96 5.41
C LEU A 41 9.39 -28.61 4.69
N LEU A 42 8.98 -27.51 5.29
CA LEU A 42 9.20 -26.16 4.73
C LEU A 42 10.66 -25.72 4.85
N ALA A 43 11.39 -26.17 5.84
CA ALA A 43 12.77 -25.74 6.08
C ALA A 43 13.73 -26.14 4.95
N SER A 44 13.41 -27.19 4.21
CA SER A 44 14.19 -27.66 3.05
C SER A 44 13.91 -26.86 1.77
N CYS A 45 12.90 -25.99 1.76
CA CYS A 45 12.53 -25.17 0.61
C CYS A 45 13.41 -23.92 0.53
N THR A 46 13.74 -23.50 -0.69
CA THR A 46 14.41 -22.21 -0.93
C THR A 46 13.44 -21.04 -0.88
N ILE A 47 12.19 -21.28 -1.28
CA ILE A 47 11.12 -20.30 -1.36
C ILE A 47 9.77 -21.00 -1.13
N LEU A 48 8.85 -20.28 -0.53
CA LEU A 48 7.46 -20.70 -0.40
C LEU A 48 6.58 -19.85 -1.32
N VAL A 49 5.61 -20.48 -1.95
CA VAL A 49 4.62 -19.79 -2.80
C VAL A 49 3.26 -19.91 -2.13
N ASP A 50 2.70 -18.77 -1.74
CA ASP A 50 1.35 -18.65 -1.19
C ASP A 50 0.35 -18.43 -2.32
N ALA A 51 -0.53 -19.40 -2.51
CA ALA A 51 -1.63 -19.37 -3.45
C ALA A 51 -2.91 -19.95 -2.82
N LEU A 52 -3.13 -19.72 -1.51
CA LEU A 52 -4.22 -20.34 -0.75
C LEU A 52 -5.54 -19.57 -0.94
N LEU A 53 -5.51 -18.25 -0.87
CA LEU A 53 -6.68 -17.36 -0.97
C LEU A 53 -6.39 -16.21 -1.94
N GLY A 54 -7.37 -15.88 -2.77
CA GLY A 54 -7.28 -14.76 -3.73
C GLY A 54 -8.26 -13.64 -3.43
N THR A 55 -8.60 -12.84 -4.45
CA THR A 55 -9.44 -11.63 -4.35
C THR A 55 -10.86 -11.88 -3.82
N GLY A 56 -11.37 -13.09 -3.95
CA GLY A 56 -12.70 -13.45 -3.42
C GLY A 56 -12.77 -13.70 -1.92
N PHE A 57 -11.64 -13.57 -1.21
CA PHE A 57 -11.62 -13.79 0.23
C PHE A 57 -12.15 -12.60 1.01
N HIS A 58 -13.07 -12.87 1.94
CA HIS A 58 -13.61 -11.92 2.90
C HIS A 58 -13.74 -12.54 4.28
N GLY A 59 -13.57 -11.76 5.34
CA GLY A 59 -13.78 -12.18 6.72
C GLY A 59 -12.53 -12.67 7.42
N ALA A 60 -12.70 -13.59 8.36
CA ALA A 60 -11.62 -14.10 9.22
C ALA A 60 -11.13 -15.46 8.74
N VAL A 61 -9.81 -15.65 8.70
CA VAL A 61 -9.20 -16.95 8.51
C VAL A 61 -9.26 -17.73 9.84
N THR A 62 -9.80 -18.94 9.80
CA THR A 62 -9.99 -19.79 10.97
C THR A 62 -9.64 -21.25 10.67
N GLY A 63 -9.67 -22.10 11.69
CA GLY A 63 -9.51 -23.55 11.53
C GLY A 63 -8.15 -23.98 10.95
N GLU A 64 -8.19 -25.02 10.11
CA GLU A 64 -6.98 -25.60 9.50
C GLU A 64 -6.21 -24.60 8.62
N MET A 65 -6.91 -23.73 7.90
CA MET A 65 -6.28 -22.65 7.12
C MET A 65 -5.45 -21.71 8.00
N ALA A 66 -5.96 -21.34 9.18
CA ALA A 66 -5.22 -20.51 10.13
C ALA A 66 -3.95 -21.22 10.62
N ALA A 67 -4.03 -22.51 10.89
CA ALA A 67 -2.88 -23.31 11.28
C ALA A 67 -1.83 -23.36 10.16
N VAL A 68 -2.24 -23.58 8.92
CA VAL A 68 -1.35 -23.56 7.73
C VAL A 68 -0.65 -22.23 7.57
N ILE A 69 -1.38 -21.10 7.64
CA ILE A 69 -0.80 -19.77 7.52
C ILE A 69 0.20 -19.49 8.66
N ASN A 70 -0.12 -19.88 9.89
CA ASN A 70 0.82 -19.75 10.99
C ASN A 70 2.09 -20.58 10.79
N THR A 71 1.96 -21.79 10.25
CA THR A 71 3.10 -22.66 9.90
C THR A 71 3.97 -22.03 8.81
N ILE A 72 3.36 -21.44 7.77
CA ILE A 72 4.09 -20.71 6.72
C ILE A 72 4.84 -19.52 7.32
N ASN A 73 4.19 -18.71 8.16
CA ASN A 73 4.80 -17.54 8.77
C ASN A 73 5.93 -17.86 9.76
N ALA A 74 5.93 -19.05 10.35
CA ALA A 74 6.99 -19.53 11.24
C ALA A 74 8.17 -20.15 10.48
N ALA A 75 8.02 -20.43 9.19
CA ALA A 75 9.07 -21.04 8.39
C ALA A 75 10.17 -20.03 8.02
N ALA A 76 11.42 -20.51 7.88
CA ALA A 76 12.57 -19.68 7.53
C ALA A 76 12.60 -19.17 6.06
N PRO A 77 12.14 -19.96 5.06
CA PRO A 77 12.19 -19.51 3.67
C PRO A 77 11.29 -18.29 3.40
N PRO A 78 11.71 -17.38 2.50
CA PRO A 78 10.89 -16.26 2.09
C PRO A 78 9.63 -16.72 1.36
N VAL A 79 8.53 -15.98 1.56
CA VAL A 79 7.24 -16.25 0.93
C VAL A 79 7.01 -15.29 -0.23
N VAL A 80 6.60 -15.84 -1.37
CA VAL A 80 6.04 -15.09 -2.51
C VAL A 80 4.54 -15.32 -2.55
N ALA A 81 3.75 -14.26 -2.44
CA ALA A 81 2.31 -14.36 -2.57
C ALA A 81 1.86 -14.17 -4.02
N VAL A 82 0.95 -15.02 -4.44
CA VAL A 82 0.29 -14.95 -5.74
C VAL A 82 -0.96 -14.12 -5.61
N ASP A 83 -0.99 -13.00 -6.29
CA ASP A 83 -2.05 -12.00 -6.32
C ASP A 83 -2.23 -11.20 -5.01
N LEU A 84 -2.42 -11.87 -3.89
CA LEU A 84 -2.58 -11.29 -2.54
C LEU A 84 -2.00 -12.23 -1.49
N PRO A 85 -1.42 -11.70 -0.41
CA PRO A 85 -1.13 -12.54 0.75
C PRO A 85 -2.42 -13.12 1.33
N SER A 86 -2.47 -14.42 1.49
CA SER A 86 -3.66 -15.12 2.00
C SER A 86 -4.05 -14.60 3.38
N GLY A 87 -5.31 -14.21 3.54
CA GLY A 87 -5.84 -13.58 4.75
C GLY A 87 -5.96 -12.06 4.70
N VAL A 88 -5.47 -11.42 3.63
CA VAL A 88 -5.68 -9.98 3.35
C VAL A 88 -6.90 -9.81 2.45
N GLU A 89 -7.83 -8.94 2.81
CA GLU A 89 -8.97 -8.57 1.95
C GLU A 89 -8.51 -7.63 0.83
N ALA A 90 -8.85 -7.97 -0.42
CA ALA A 90 -8.42 -7.23 -1.61
C ALA A 90 -8.86 -5.77 -1.64
N ASP A 91 -10.12 -5.51 -1.29
CA ASP A 91 -10.77 -4.20 -1.44
C ASP A 91 -10.50 -3.25 -0.28
N THR A 92 -10.18 -3.77 0.90
CA THR A 92 -10.11 -2.99 2.14
C THR A 92 -8.76 -3.04 2.85
N GLY A 93 -7.93 -4.02 2.53
CA GLY A 93 -6.70 -4.32 3.27
C GLY A 93 -6.93 -4.84 4.70
N ARG A 94 -8.16 -5.15 5.07
CA ARG A 94 -8.46 -5.68 6.40
C ARG A 94 -7.87 -7.08 6.58
N VAL A 95 -7.37 -7.33 7.77
CA VAL A 95 -6.83 -8.61 8.20
C VAL A 95 -7.55 -9.01 9.48
N ARG A 96 -8.38 -10.07 9.38
CA ARG A 96 -9.22 -10.54 10.49
C ARG A 96 -8.82 -11.96 10.86
N GLY A 97 -7.64 -12.12 11.40
CA GLY A 97 -7.05 -13.41 11.72
C GLY A 97 -5.63 -13.54 11.18
N PRO A 98 -5.06 -14.73 11.14
CA PRO A 98 -3.77 -14.97 10.53
C PRO A 98 -3.78 -14.61 9.05
N ALA A 99 -2.71 -13.94 8.59
CA ALA A 99 -2.44 -13.68 7.18
C ALA A 99 -0.98 -13.97 6.88
N VAL A 100 -0.71 -14.39 5.66
CA VAL A 100 0.66 -14.68 5.20
C VAL A 100 1.47 -13.40 5.15
N ARG A 101 2.69 -13.43 5.69
CA ARG A 101 3.67 -12.35 5.60
C ARG A 101 4.58 -12.59 4.41
N ALA A 102 4.22 -12.04 3.28
CA ALA A 102 5.01 -12.19 2.06
C ALA A 102 6.23 -11.26 2.07
N LYS A 103 7.33 -11.73 1.48
CA LYS A 103 8.47 -10.88 1.12
C LYS A 103 8.21 -10.16 -0.21
N LEU A 104 7.47 -10.80 -1.10
CA LEU A 104 7.11 -10.30 -2.41
C LEU A 104 5.67 -10.73 -2.71
N THR A 105 4.87 -9.83 -3.26
CA THR A 105 3.57 -10.13 -3.83
C THR A 105 3.57 -9.81 -5.32
N VAL A 106 3.25 -10.80 -6.16
CA VAL A 106 3.02 -10.58 -7.59
C VAL A 106 1.52 -10.52 -7.81
N THR A 107 1.00 -9.31 -8.00
CA THR A 107 -0.45 -9.09 -8.20
C THR A 107 -0.79 -8.94 -9.67
N PHE A 108 -1.97 -9.37 -10.07
CA PHE A 108 -2.36 -9.50 -11.46
C PHE A 108 -3.26 -8.36 -11.95
N GLY A 109 -3.00 -7.89 -13.18
CA GLY A 109 -3.75 -6.85 -13.85
C GLY A 109 -3.52 -5.47 -13.25
N LEU A 110 -4.21 -5.15 -12.17
CA LEU A 110 -4.11 -3.88 -11.45
C LEU A 110 -3.76 -4.12 -9.98
N PRO A 111 -3.07 -3.18 -9.30
CA PRO A 111 -2.85 -3.26 -7.87
C PRO A 111 -4.19 -3.23 -7.13
N LYS A 112 -4.33 -4.07 -6.11
CA LYS A 112 -5.53 -4.10 -5.26
C LYS A 112 -5.36 -3.08 -4.13
N VAL A 113 -6.46 -2.43 -3.74
CA VAL A 113 -6.47 -1.45 -2.64
C VAL A 113 -5.85 -2.05 -1.38
N GLY A 114 -6.17 -3.31 -1.09
CA GLY A 114 -5.67 -4.02 0.09
C GLY A 114 -4.16 -4.19 0.16
N LEU A 115 -3.45 -4.10 -0.96
CA LEU A 115 -1.98 -4.13 -1.01
C LEU A 115 -1.36 -2.75 -0.75
N MET A 116 -2.15 -1.68 -0.87
CA MET A 116 -1.68 -0.29 -0.79
C MET A 116 -1.99 0.36 0.56
N VAL A 117 -3.00 -0.14 1.29
CA VAL A 117 -3.45 0.41 2.56
C VAL A 117 -3.14 -0.51 3.73
N TYR A 118 -2.95 0.06 4.93
CA TYR A 118 -2.76 -0.70 6.15
C TYR A 118 -4.10 -1.23 6.69
N PRO A 119 -4.11 -2.41 7.34
CA PRO A 119 -2.95 -3.25 7.67
C PRO A 119 -2.42 -4.12 6.52
N GLY A 120 -3.16 -4.34 5.44
CA GLY A 120 -2.79 -5.27 4.36
C GLY A 120 -1.42 -4.98 3.75
N ARG A 121 -1.05 -3.71 3.60
CA ARG A 121 0.27 -3.29 3.10
C ARG A 121 1.44 -3.88 3.89
N GLU A 122 1.28 -4.10 5.19
CA GLU A 122 2.31 -4.70 6.05
C GLU A 122 2.62 -6.16 5.70
N TYR A 123 1.64 -6.87 5.14
CA TYR A 123 1.74 -8.28 4.78
C TYR A 123 2.24 -8.50 3.36
N ALA A 124 2.16 -7.49 2.51
CA ALA A 124 2.42 -7.61 1.07
C ALA A 124 3.91 -7.68 0.68
N GLY A 125 4.81 -7.17 1.52
CA GLY A 125 6.21 -7.03 1.15
C GLY A 125 6.42 -6.08 -0.03
N GLU A 126 7.33 -6.38 -0.94
CA GLU A 126 7.43 -5.71 -2.23
C GLU A 126 6.24 -6.12 -3.10
N VAL A 127 5.64 -5.16 -3.82
CA VAL A 127 4.50 -5.44 -4.70
C VAL A 127 4.92 -5.21 -6.15
N ILE A 128 4.81 -6.26 -6.95
CA ILE A 128 5.00 -6.21 -8.40
C ILE A 128 3.65 -6.44 -9.07
N VAL A 129 3.30 -5.59 -10.03
CA VAL A 129 2.09 -5.74 -10.84
C VAL A 129 2.46 -6.41 -12.15
N ASP A 130 1.87 -7.58 -12.42
CA ASP A 130 1.97 -8.27 -13.70
C ASP A 130 0.63 -8.13 -14.44
N THR A 131 0.66 -7.59 -15.63
CA THR A 131 -0.56 -7.41 -16.44
C THR A 131 -1.17 -8.71 -16.96
N ILE A 132 -0.46 -9.84 -16.83
CA ILE A 132 -0.87 -11.17 -17.33
C ILE A 132 -1.37 -11.16 -18.79
N GLY A 133 -0.80 -10.26 -19.61
CA GLY A 133 -1.19 -10.11 -21.02
C GLY A 133 -2.48 -9.32 -21.24
N LEU A 134 -3.07 -8.70 -20.22
CA LEU A 134 -4.21 -7.81 -20.39
C LEU A 134 -3.79 -6.55 -21.15
N PRO A 135 -4.52 -6.16 -22.21
CA PRO A 135 -4.17 -5.00 -23.01
C PRO A 135 -4.40 -3.69 -22.23
N PRO A 136 -3.52 -2.68 -22.39
CA PRO A 136 -3.62 -1.40 -21.68
C PRO A 136 -4.99 -0.73 -21.74
N PRO A 137 -5.71 -0.67 -22.87
CA PRO A 137 -7.04 -0.06 -22.93
C PRO A 137 -8.08 -0.78 -22.04
N LEU A 138 -7.92 -2.08 -21.79
CA LEU A 138 -8.80 -2.81 -20.89
C LEU A 138 -8.48 -2.47 -19.43
N LEU A 139 -7.20 -2.36 -19.08
CA LEU A 139 -6.76 -1.96 -17.74
C LEU A 139 -7.24 -0.55 -17.40
N GLU A 140 -7.09 0.40 -18.33
CA GLU A 140 -7.56 1.78 -18.17
C GLU A 140 -9.09 1.85 -17.97
N LYS A 141 -9.85 1.07 -18.75
CA LYS A 141 -11.32 1.01 -18.64
C LYS A 141 -11.80 0.41 -17.32
N THR A 142 -11.04 -0.54 -16.77
CA THR A 142 -11.36 -1.22 -15.50
C THR A 142 -10.72 -0.57 -14.29
N ALA A 143 -9.86 0.43 -14.48
CA ALA A 143 -9.27 1.21 -13.39
C ALA A 143 -10.38 1.78 -12.50
N GLY A 144 -10.27 1.54 -11.20
CA GLY A 144 -11.24 1.98 -10.21
C GLY A 144 -11.12 3.47 -9.88
N SER A 145 -11.79 3.89 -8.80
CA SER A 145 -11.76 5.29 -8.32
C SER A 145 -10.50 5.62 -7.50
N TYR A 146 -9.60 4.68 -7.32
CA TYR A 146 -8.38 4.86 -6.53
C TYR A 146 -7.17 5.01 -7.45
N TYR A 147 -6.34 5.99 -7.17
CA TYR A 147 -5.14 6.29 -7.93
C TYR A 147 -3.94 6.33 -6.99
N THR A 148 -2.82 5.80 -7.44
CA THR A 148 -1.52 6.03 -6.83
C THR A 148 -0.77 7.05 -7.68
N MET A 149 -0.11 8.02 -7.06
CA MET A 149 0.78 8.93 -7.77
C MET A 149 2.21 8.46 -7.57
N ASP A 150 2.91 8.23 -8.65
CA ASP A 150 4.33 8.01 -8.62
C ASP A 150 5.11 9.31 -8.93
N HIS A 151 6.40 9.26 -8.69
CA HIS A 151 7.30 10.40 -8.95
C HIS A 151 7.30 10.82 -10.44
N LYS A 152 7.11 9.90 -11.40
CA LYS A 152 7.10 10.20 -12.83
C LYS A 152 5.85 10.97 -13.24
N GLU A 153 4.72 10.65 -12.60
CA GLU A 153 3.45 11.34 -12.82
C GLU A 153 3.44 12.74 -12.17
N LEU A 154 4.15 12.90 -11.05
CA LEU A 154 4.25 14.19 -10.36
C LEU A 154 5.16 15.19 -11.06
N LEU A 155 6.26 14.75 -11.67
CA LEU A 155 7.24 15.65 -12.29
C LEU A 155 6.65 16.61 -13.34
N PRO A 156 5.76 16.17 -14.27
CA PRO A 156 5.14 17.07 -15.25
C PRO A 156 4.21 18.11 -14.62
N LEU A 157 3.69 17.85 -13.41
CA LEU A 157 2.77 18.75 -12.70
C LEU A 157 3.50 19.86 -11.95
N LEU A 158 4.82 19.73 -11.74
CA LEU A 158 5.61 20.75 -11.07
C LEU A 158 5.85 21.93 -12.02
N PRO A 159 5.41 23.14 -11.67
CA PRO A 159 5.62 24.32 -12.51
C PRO A 159 7.12 24.62 -12.62
N LYS A 160 7.58 24.87 -13.84
CA LYS A 160 8.96 25.36 -14.07
C LYS A 160 9.04 26.81 -13.62
N ARG A 161 10.00 27.14 -12.75
CA ARG A 161 10.29 28.53 -12.39
C ARG A 161 10.82 29.30 -13.59
N HIS A 162 10.19 30.44 -13.87
CA HIS A 162 10.74 31.36 -14.86
C HIS A 162 12.04 31.99 -14.33
N PRO A 163 13.07 32.26 -15.14
CA PRO A 163 14.31 32.89 -14.69
C PRO A 163 14.13 34.25 -13.99
N GLU A 164 13.11 35.01 -14.36
CA GLU A 164 12.76 36.30 -13.78
C GLU A 164 11.73 36.20 -12.63
N ALA A 165 11.46 34.95 -12.14
CA ALA A 165 10.49 34.78 -11.08
C ALA A 165 10.95 35.43 -9.78
N HIS A 166 10.05 36.18 -9.15
CA HIS A 166 10.23 36.79 -7.85
C HIS A 166 9.17 36.33 -6.86
N LYS A 167 9.35 36.67 -5.58
CA LYS A 167 8.45 36.20 -4.51
C LYS A 167 6.96 36.48 -4.78
N GLY A 168 6.64 37.60 -5.42
CA GLY A 168 5.24 37.94 -5.74
C GLY A 168 4.66 37.16 -6.90
N SER A 169 5.49 36.68 -7.86
CA SER A 169 5.03 35.87 -9.02
C SER A 169 4.83 34.41 -8.69
N GLN A 170 5.32 33.98 -7.53
CA GLN A 170 5.25 32.54 -7.09
C GLN A 170 4.08 32.27 -6.12
N GLY A 171 3.14 33.20 -6.04
CA GLY A 171 1.96 33.08 -5.19
C GLY A 171 2.23 33.38 -3.71
N HIS A 172 1.14 33.61 -3.00
CA HIS A 172 1.13 33.88 -1.57
C HIS A 172 0.23 32.86 -0.87
N LEU A 173 0.80 32.02 -0.03
CA LEU A 173 0.08 31.02 0.74
C LEU A 173 -0.33 31.60 2.10
N LEU A 174 -1.60 31.50 2.44
CA LEU A 174 -2.11 31.77 3.77
C LEU A 174 -2.35 30.47 4.52
N VAL A 175 -1.76 30.31 5.67
CA VAL A 175 -2.00 29.18 6.59
C VAL A 175 -2.69 29.72 7.83
N VAL A 176 -3.94 29.36 8.05
CA VAL A 176 -4.72 29.75 9.22
C VAL A 176 -4.78 28.59 10.21
N GLY A 177 -4.35 28.81 11.45
CA GLY A 177 -4.35 27.75 12.44
C GLY A 177 -3.63 28.13 13.72
N GLY A 178 -3.44 27.13 14.56
CA GLY A 178 -2.75 27.30 15.85
C GLY A 178 -3.68 27.61 17.02
N ALA A 179 -3.31 27.06 18.16
CA ALA A 179 -3.93 27.34 19.47
C ALA A 179 -2.83 27.58 20.50
N SER A 180 -3.22 28.04 21.69
CA SER A 180 -2.27 28.22 22.81
C SER A 180 -1.50 26.93 23.07
N GLY A 181 -0.17 27.00 23.06
CA GLY A 181 0.70 25.83 23.18
C GLY A 181 0.80 24.94 21.91
N MET A 182 0.06 25.22 20.83
CA MET A 182 -0.01 24.44 19.60
C MET A 182 0.25 25.28 18.35
N THR A 183 1.35 26.00 18.32
CA THR A 183 1.74 26.87 17.17
C THR A 183 2.67 26.15 16.18
N GLY A 184 3.12 24.94 16.49
CA GLY A 184 4.03 24.18 15.63
C GLY A 184 3.42 23.76 14.29
N ALA A 185 2.16 23.32 14.27
CA ALA A 185 1.50 22.84 13.06
C ALA A 185 1.42 23.91 11.95
N PRO A 186 0.94 25.16 12.20
CA PRO A 186 0.96 26.20 11.17
C PRO A 186 2.38 26.57 10.72
N VAL A 187 3.39 26.52 11.60
CA VAL A 187 4.79 26.74 11.22
C VAL A 187 5.26 25.65 10.25
N LEU A 188 5.01 24.39 10.57
CA LEU A 188 5.38 23.27 9.70
C LEU A 188 4.67 23.34 8.35
N ALA A 189 3.38 23.66 8.34
CA ALA A 189 2.61 23.84 7.10
C ALA A 189 3.15 25.03 6.27
N GLY A 190 3.51 26.13 6.92
CA GLY A 190 4.11 27.30 6.26
C GLY A 190 5.48 26.98 5.65
N LEU A 191 6.33 26.25 6.37
CA LEU A 191 7.62 25.80 5.85
C LEU A 191 7.46 24.82 4.69
N ALA A 192 6.49 23.92 4.77
CA ALA A 192 6.17 23.01 3.66
C ALA A 192 5.75 23.81 2.41
N GLY A 193 4.91 24.85 2.58
CA GLY A 193 4.51 25.74 1.50
C GLY A 193 5.69 26.44 0.82
N LEU A 194 6.64 26.98 1.60
CA LEU A 194 7.87 27.59 1.05
C LEU A 194 8.72 26.57 0.30
N ARG A 195 8.90 25.37 0.85
CA ARG A 195 9.66 24.28 0.21
C ARG A 195 8.98 23.77 -1.07
N SER A 196 7.66 23.84 -1.12
CA SER A 196 6.88 23.48 -2.32
C SER A 196 6.88 24.57 -3.39
N GLY A 197 7.46 25.76 -3.11
CA GLY A 197 7.68 26.79 -4.11
C GLY A 197 6.86 28.07 -3.95
N ALA A 198 6.03 28.19 -2.90
CA ALA A 198 5.32 29.45 -2.61
C ALA A 198 6.32 30.59 -2.44
N GLY A 199 6.01 31.75 -3.05
CA GLY A 199 6.86 32.93 -2.98
C GLY A 199 6.80 33.65 -1.65
N LEU A 200 5.63 33.64 -1.03
CA LEU A 200 5.35 34.21 0.29
C LEU A 200 4.45 33.27 1.08
N VAL A 201 4.65 33.24 2.38
CA VAL A 201 3.75 32.50 3.29
C VAL A 201 3.42 33.36 4.49
N THR A 202 2.12 33.52 4.75
CA THR A 202 1.61 34.16 5.96
C THR A 202 0.91 33.14 6.86
N LEU A 203 1.26 33.17 8.12
CA LEU A 203 0.54 32.44 9.16
C LEU A 203 -0.51 33.36 9.77
N GLY A 204 -1.77 33.04 9.58
CA GLY A 204 -2.91 33.67 10.24
C GLY A 204 -3.13 33.02 11.60
N LEU A 205 -2.71 33.67 12.67
CA LEU A 205 -2.86 33.15 14.03
C LEU A 205 -3.94 33.91 14.80
N ARG A 206 -4.57 33.24 15.78
CA ARG A 206 -5.42 33.92 16.73
C ARG A 206 -4.62 35.05 17.45
N ALA A 207 -5.24 36.16 17.67
CA ALA A 207 -4.62 37.28 18.38
C ALA A 207 -4.05 36.85 19.76
N GLY A 208 -2.85 37.30 20.08
CA GLY A 208 -2.16 36.97 21.31
C GLY A 208 -1.36 35.63 21.30
N LEU A 209 -1.40 34.87 20.17
CA LEU A 209 -0.53 33.72 20.03
C LEU A 209 0.88 34.14 19.56
N ALA A 210 1.91 33.63 20.21
CA ALA A 210 3.30 33.81 19.86
C ALA A 210 3.90 32.51 19.31
N ILE A 211 4.83 32.65 18.37
CA ILE A 211 5.70 31.57 17.90
C ILE A 211 7.09 31.87 18.47
N PRO A 212 7.58 31.07 19.45
CA PRO A 212 8.85 31.36 20.15
C PRO A 212 10.05 31.44 19.21
N GLU A 213 10.13 30.53 18.25
CA GLU A 213 11.22 30.43 17.28
C GLU A 213 10.67 30.44 15.86
N LYS A 214 10.15 31.60 15.45
CA LYS A 214 9.59 31.75 14.10
C LYS A 214 10.68 31.76 13.05
N PRO A 215 10.61 30.90 12.02
CA PRO A 215 11.44 31.01 10.82
C PRO A 215 11.28 32.41 10.19
N LEU A 216 12.39 33.05 9.81
CA LEU A 216 12.44 34.43 9.35
C LEU A 216 11.61 34.68 8.08
N GLU A 217 11.50 33.64 7.25
CA GLU A 217 10.78 33.65 5.97
C GLU A 217 9.26 33.66 6.12
N LEU A 218 8.74 33.25 7.28
CA LEU A 218 7.30 33.21 7.52
C LEU A 218 6.80 34.60 8.02
N LEU A 219 5.77 35.10 7.39
CA LEU A 219 5.02 36.25 7.86
C LEU A 219 3.98 35.78 8.89
N VAL A 220 3.72 36.58 9.91
CA VAL A 220 2.68 36.30 10.91
C VAL A 220 1.76 37.47 11.01
N LYS A 221 0.45 37.23 10.93
CA LYS A 221 -0.59 38.25 11.13
C LYS A 221 -1.69 37.68 12.05
N PRO A 222 -2.27 38.46 12.94
CA PRO A 222 -3.49 38.12 13.64
C PRO A 222 -4.62 37.89 12.62
N TRP A 223 -5.33 36.79 12.74
CA TRP A 223 -6.36 36.47 11.74
C TRP A 223 -7.51 37.48 11.61
N PRO A 224 -7.90 38.24 12.64
CA PRO A 224 -8.87 39.31 12.45
C PRO A 224 -8.38 40.47 11.54
N GLU A 225 -7.06 40.58 11.34
CA GLU A 225 -6.43 41.61 10.52
C GLU A 225 -6.09 41.12 9.09
N LEU A 226 -6.56 39.92 8.74
CA LEU A 226 -6.30 39.34 7.42
C LEU A 226 -7.20 40.02 6.38
N ASN A 227 -6.59 40.54 5.33
CA ASN A 227 -7.30 40.85 4.10
C ASN A 227 -7.35 39.61 3.23
N TRP A 228 -8.50 38.94 3.20
CA TRP A 228 -8.68 37.63 2.49
C TRP A 228 -8.52 37.77 0.97
N GLU A 229 -8.71 38.98 0.40
CA GLU A 229 -8.55 39.20 -1.04
C GLU A 229 -7.08 39.28 -1.47
N ALA A 230 -6.15 39.34 -0.53
CA ALA A 230 -4.71 39.46 -0.79
C ALA A 230 -4.01 38.06 -0.90
N TYR A 231 -4.74 36.99 -0.71
CA TYR A 231 -4.26 35.59 -0.72
C TYR A 231 -5.04 34.78 -1.77
#